data_3cb4ad619c11f4d03a7ac02eeca91a3e
#
_entry.id   3cb4ad619c11f4d03a7ac02eeca91a3e
#
_cell.length_a   1.000
_cell.length_b   1.000
_cell.length_c   1.000
_cell.angle_alpha   90.00
_cell.angle_beta   90.00
_cell.angle_gamma   90.00
#
_symmetry.space_group_name_H-M   'P 1'
#
loop_
_entity.id
_entity.type
_entity.pdbx_description
1 polymer ?
#
loop_
_entity_poly.entity_id
_entity_poly.type
_entity_poly.pdbx_seq_one_letter_code
_entity_poly.pdbx_strand_id
1 'polypeptide(L)'
;MRLLLVEDEVMLSDALVYILKKNNYVVDAAYDGITGEEMAESEIYDLIILDRMLPEKDGLDILKFIRKKGIETPVLMLTAMDSIENRVEGLDNGADDYLVKPFSKEELLARIRALSRRHTDFIQHGSIKLSSLTFDPLRGEIECNGKKTKLTTKEPQLLELLARNKNQVLTKDQILDRVWGLDSDVEMNNNIEVYFSYLRKKLRELKCNVVIETIRGIGYCLKEV
;
A
#
# COMPACT_ATOMS: atom_id res chain seq x y z
N MET A 1 0.77 -0.92 -3.19
CA MET A 1 0.75 -0.36 -1.83
C MET A 1 0.28 -1.43 -0.87
N ARG A 2 1.04 -1.68 0.21
CA ARG A 2 0.74 -2.70 1.22
C ARG A 2 0.22 -2.04 2.50
N LEU A 3 -0.91 -2.52 3.00
CA LEU A 3 -1.60 -1.99 4.17
C LEU A 3 -1.57 -3.01 5.29
N LEU A 4 -1.39 -2.54 6.52
CA LEU A 4 -1.72 -3.29 7.72
C LEU A 4 -3.09 -2.81 8.19
N LEU A 5 -4.02 -3.74 8.44
CA LEU A 5 -5.30 -3.49 9.09
C LEU A 5 -5.30 -4.16 10.45
N VAL A 6 -5.47 -3.38 11.51
CA VAL A 6 -5.61 -3.88 12.88
C VAL A 6 -7.02 -3.56 13.36
N GLU A 7 -7.87 -4.58 13.43
CA GLU A 7 -9.30 -4.47 13.73
C GLU A 7 -9.78 -5.80 14.33
N ASP A 8 -10.34 -5.79 15.52
CA ASP A 8 -10.75 -6.98 16.26
C ASP A 8 -12.11 -7.54 15.83
N GLU A 9 -13.00 -6.69 15.30
CA GLU A 9 -14.28 -7.16 14.77
C GLU A 9 -14.08 -7.90 13.44
N VAL A 10 -14.02 -9.23 13.50
CA VAL A 10 -13.71 -10.11 12.37
C VAL A 10 -14.55 -9.81 11.14
N MET A 11 -15.87 -9.59 11.31
CA MET A 11 -16.77 -9.31 10.19
C MET A 11 -16.44 -7.97 9.51
N LEU A 12 -16.11 -6.94 10.29
CA LEU A 12 -15.69 -5.65 9.76
C LEU A 12 -14.32 -5.76 9.09
N SER A 13 -13.37 -6.42 9.75
CA SER A 13 -12.03 -6.66 9.21
C SER A 13 -12.08 -7.37 7.85
N ASP A 14 -12.83 -8.47 7.74
CA ASP A 14 -13.00 -9.23 6.49
C ASP A 14 -13.62 -8.37 5.37
N ALA A 15 -14.64 -7.58 5.71
CA ALA A 15 -15.26 -6.67 4.76
C ALA A 15 -14.29 -5.59 4.27
N LEU A 16 -13.48 -5.02 5.17
CA LEU A 16 -12.47 -4.02 4.84
C LEU A 16 -11.35 -4.64 3.98
N VAL A 17 -10.84 -5.82 4.36
CA VAL A 17 -9.85 -6.58 3.56
C VAL A 17 -10.36 -6.81 2.14
N TYR A 18 -11.63 -7.27 2.00
CA TYR A 18 -12.23 -7.47 0.68
C TYR A 18 -12.30 -6.17 -0.14
N ILE A 19 -12.77 -5.08 0.47
CA ILE A 19 -12.87 -3.77 -0.19
C ILE A 19 -11.49 -3.28 -0.64
N LEU A 20 -10.49 -3.36 0.23
CA LEU A 20 -9.15 -2.89 -0.03
C LEU A 20 -8.45 -3.74 -1.10
N LYS A 21 -8.54 -5.07 -1.02
CA LYS A 21 -7.99 -5.97 -2.07
C LYS A 21 -8.64 -5.73 -3.43
N LYS A 22 -9.96 -5.45 -3.48
CA LYS A 22 -10.66 -5.09 -4.72
C LYS A 22 -10.19 -3.76 -5.32
N ASN A 23 -9.59 -2.89 -4.51
CA ASN A 23 -8.99 -1.62 -4.94
C ASN A 23 -7.46 -1.73 -5.11
N ASN A 24 -6.95 -2.92 -5.41
CA ASN A 24 -5.55 -3.23 -5.72
C ASN A 24 -4.54 -2.98 -4.57
N TYR A 25 -5.00 -2.91 -3.33
CA TYR A 25 -4.10 -2.92 -2.16
C TYR A 25 -3.71 -4.36 -1.80
N VAL A 26 -2.49 -4.53 -1.31
CA VAL A 26 -2.08 -5.72 -0.55
C VAL A 26 -2.46 -5.45 0.90
N VAL A 27 -3.13 -6.38 1.57
CA VAL A 27 -3.63 -6.16 2.93
C VAL A 27 -3.30 -7.37 3.77
N ASP A 28 -2.61 -7.12 4.87
CA ASP A 28 -2.45 -8.05 5.98
C ASP A 28 -3.34 -7.56 7.13
N ALA A 29 -3.95 -8.50 7.85
CA ALA A 29 -4.85 -8.19 8.96
C ALA A 29 -4.34 -8.77 10.27
N ALA A 30 -4.48 -8.00 11.35
CA ALA A 30 -4.33 -8.43 12.73
C ALA A 30 -5.64 -8.17 13.48
N TYR A 31 -5.98 -9.05 14.43
CA TYR A 31 -7.26 -9.00 15.13
C TYR A 31 -7.11 -8.66 16.61
N ASP A 32 -5.90 -8.32 17.04
CA ASP A 32 -5.56 -7.90 18.39
C ASP A 32 -4.39 -6.91 18.37
N GLY A 33 -4.21 -6.20 19.49
CA GLY A 33 -3.21 -5.15 19.58
C GLY A 33 -1.77 -5.65 19.66
N ILE A 34 -1.52 -6.84 20.20
CA ILE A 34 -0.15 -7.40 20.31
C ILE A 34 0.34 -7.79 18.93
N THR A 35 -0.44 -8.61 18.21
CA THR A 35 -0.13 -8.99 16.83
C THR A 35 -0.02 -7.77 15.93
N GLY A 36 -0.92 -6.79 16.08
CA GLY A 36 -0.89 -5.54 15.33
C GLY A 36 0.41 -4.75 15.53
N GLU A 37 0.90 -4.65 16.76
CA GLU A 37 2.17 -3.97 17.08
C GLU A 37 3.37 -4.70 16.47
N GLU A 38 3.45 -6.03 16.65
CA GLU A 38 4.53 -6.85 16.08
C GLU A 38 4.60 -6.71 14.55
N MET A 39 3.44 -6.74 13.88
CA MET A 39 3.38 -6.55 12.44
C MET A 39 3.78 -5.13 12.03
N ALA A 40 3.34 -4.11 12.76
CA ALA A 40 3.68 -2.71 12.48
C ALA A 40 5.20 -2.45 12.59
N GLU A 41 5.90 -3.13 13.49
CA GLU A 41 7.36 -3.02 13.68
C GLU A 41 8.17 -3.54 12.48
N SER A 42 7.59 -4.36 11.62
CA SER A 42 8.29 -4.91 10.44
C SER A 42 8.64 -3.88 9.36
N GLU A 43 8.08 -2.68 9.40
CA GLU A 43 8.31 -1.57 8.47
C GLU A 43 8.05 -1.89 6.98
N ILE A 44 7.31 -2.96 6.70
CA ILE A 44 6.99 -3.36 5.32
C ILE A 44 5.71 -2.70 4.78
N TYR A 45 4.97 -1.99 5.62
CA TYR A 45 3.68 -1.39 5.29
C TYR A 45 3.84 0.06 4.83
N ASP A 46 3.07 0.41 3.81
CA ASP A 46 3.00 1.78 3.29
C ASP A 46 1.98 2.64 4.06
N LEU A 47 1.05 2.02 4.80
CA LEU A 47 0.07 2.66 5.67
C LEU A 47 -0.51 1.63 6.64
N ILE A 48 -0.80 2.07 7.86
CA ILE A 48 -1.45 1.28 8.90
C ILE A 48 -2.86 1.86 9.12
N ILE A 49 -3.86 0.98 9.09
CA ILE A 49 -5.25 1.28 9.50
C ILE A 49 -5.41 0.62 10.86
N LEU A 50 -5.65 1.41 11.90
CA LEU A 50 -5.54 0.97 13.28
C LEU A 50 -6.81 1.34 14.05
N ASP A 51 -7.54 0.33 14.53
CA ASP A 51 -8.62 0.59 15.47
C ASP A 51 -8.06 1.08 16.80
N ARG A 52 -8.77 2.00 17.43
CA ARG A 52 -8.42 2.48 18.76
C ARG A 52 -8.69 1.43 19.82
N MET A 53 -9.87 0.81 19.78
CA MET A 53 -10.31 -0.14 20.81
C MET A 53 -10.00 -1.58 20.39
N LEU A 54 -8.84 -2.07 20.76
CA LEU A 54 -8.40 -3.43 20.48
C LEU A 54 -8.27 -4.23 21.78
N PRO A 55 -8.47 -5.54 21.75
CA PRO A 55 -8.14 -6.40 22.87
C PRO A 55 -6.63 -6.41 23.10
N GLU A 56 -6.24 -6.67 24.34
CA GLU A 56 -4.87 -6.84 24.83
C GLU A 56 -4.03 -5.55 24.82
N LYS A 57 -4.12 -4.70 23.80
CA LYS A 57 -3.38 -3.45 23.71
C LYS A 57 -4.17 -2.40 22.93
N ASP A 58 -4.38 -1.22 23.53
CA ASP A 58 -5.09 -0.09 22.89
C ASP A 58 -4.33 0.43 21.65
N GLY A 59 -5.08 0.78 20.60
CA GLY A 59 -4.47 1.27 19.36
C GLY A 59 -3.65 2.55 19.54
N LEU A 60 -4.00 3.40 20.51
CA LEU A 60 -3.23 4.59 20.82
C LEU A 60 -1.87 4.24 21.43
N ASP A 61 -1.80 3.17 22.23
CA ASP A 61 -0.52 2.71 22.80
C ASP A 61 0.38 2.09 21.72
N ILE A 62 -0.22 1.40 20.74
CA ILE A 62 0.51 0.91 19.55
C ILE A 62 1.06 2.10 18.75
N LEU A 63 0.24 3.13 18.51
CA LEU A 63 0.68 4.34 17.82
C LEU A 63 1.87 5.00 18.53
N LYS A 64 1.77 5.20 19.85
CA LYS A 64 2.87 5.75 20.67
C LYS A 64 4.13 4.91 20.56
N PHE A 65 3.99 3.59 20.61
CA PHE A 65 5.11 2.65 20.50
C PHE A 65 5.83 2.78 19.15
N ILE A 66 5.11 2.71 18.02
CA ILE A 66 5.74 2.81 16.69
C ILE A 66 6.40 4.17 16.47
N ARG A 67 5.78 5.26 16.95
CA ARG A 67 6.40 6.59 16.87
C ARG A 67 7.66 6.72 17.75
N LYS A 68 7.66 6.14 18.94
CA LYS A 68 8.85 6.06 19.80
C LYS A 68 9.99 5.26 19.16
N LYS A 69 9.67 4.26 18.34
CA LYS A 69 10.65 3.49 17.55
C LYS A 69 11.17 4.26 16.32
N GLY A 70 10.65 5.43 16.02
CA GLY A 70 11.01 6.21 14.84
C GLY A 70 10.33 5.73 13.55
N ILE A 71 9.32 4.88 13.65
CA ILE A 71 8.57 4.40 12.49
C ILE A 71 7.64 5.50 12.01
N GLU A 72 7.88 6.01 10.79
CA GLU A 72 7.15 7.11 10.17
C GLU A 72 5.99 6.64 9.27
N THR A 73 5.73 5.33 9.20
CA THR A 73 4.60 4.80 8.41
C THR A 73 3.31 5.53 8.76
N PRO A 74 2.57 6.09 7.79
CA PRO A 74 1.32 6.79 8.05
C PRO A 74 0.30 5.91 8.76
N VAL A 75 -0.39 6.48 9.75
CA VAL A 75 -1.42 5.78 10.53
C VAL A 75 -2.77 6.49 10.36
N LEU A 76 -3.75 5.74 9.87
CA LEU A 76 -5.17 6.11 9.88
C LEU A 76 -5.84 5.41 11.05
N MET A 77 -6.22 6.20 12.08
CA MET A 77 -6.96 5.65 13.22
C MET A 77 -8.43 5.46 12.88
N LEU A 78 -8.96 4.27 13.18
CA LEU A 78 -10.41 4.04 13.22
C LEU A 78 -10.90 4.24 14.66
N THR A 79 -12.04 4.88 14.84
CA THR A 79 -12.58 5.13 16.17
C THR A 79 -14.10 5.19 16.18
N ALA A 80 -14.71 4.58 17.20
CA ALA A 80 -16.12 4.79 17.53
C ALA A 80 -16.35 6.07 18.35
N MET A 81 -15.29 6.72 18.82
CA MET A 81 -15.37 7.88 19.70
C MET A 81 -15.41 9.18 18.90
N ASP A 82 -16.55 9.83 18.90
CA ASP A 82 -16.82 11.08 18.18
C ASP A 82 -16.38 12.35 18.95
N SER A 83 -15.79 12.21 20.15
CA SER A 83 -15.39 13.37 20.93
C SER A 83 -14.19 14.08 20.29
N ILE A 84 -14.24 15.41 20.29
CA ILE A 84 -13.15 16.26 19.77
C ILE A 84 -11.85 15.99 20.54
N GLU A 85 -11.95 15.77 21.86
CA GLU A 85 -10.81 15.52 22.73
C GLU A 85 -10.03 14.28 22.34
N ASN A 86 -10.70 13.18 22.02
CA ASN A 86 -10.07 11.93 21.59
C ASN A 86 -9.35 12.06 20.25
N ARG A 87 -9.90 12.87 19.33
CA ARG A 87 -9.25 13.13 18.02
C ARG A 87 -8.01 14.01 18.18
N VAL A 88 -8.09 15.03 19.06
CA VAL A 88 -6.94 15.90 19.38
C VAL A 88 -5.84 15.07 20.04
N GLU A 89 -6.18 14.27 21.08
CA GLU A 89 -5.21 13.41 21.75
C GLU A 89 -4.44 12.51 20.76
N GLY A 90 -5.15 11.91 19.84
CA GLY A 90 -4.49 11.01 18.92
C GLY A 90 -3.63 11.72 17.85
N LEU A 91 -4.07 12.88 17.33
CA LEU A 91 -3.25 13.70 16.44
C LEU A 91 -1.97 14.16 17.14
N ASP A 92 -2.08 14.58 18.41
CA ASP A 92 -0.93 14.96 19.24
C ASP A 92 0.02 13.79 19.51
N ASN A 93 -0.50 12.54 19.50
CA ASN A 93 0.31 11.32 19.64
C ASN A 93 0.87 10.80 18.30
N GLY A 94 0.67 11.52 17.19
CA GLY A 94 1.31 11.24 15.91
C GLY A 94 0.49 10.41 14.92
N ALA A 95 -0.85 10.33 15.10
CA ALA A 95 -1.72 9.84 14.03
C ALA A 95 -1.74 10.83 12.84
N ASP A 96 -1.80 10.33 11.63
CA ASP A 96 -1.80 11.18 10.43
C ASP A 96 -3.23 11.56 10.00
N ASP A 97 -4.24 10.76 10.33
CA ASP A 97 -5.66 11.05 10.11
C ASP A 97 -6.55 10.16 10.99
N TYR A 98 -7.84 10.52 11.06
CA TYR A 98 -8.88 9.83 11.82
C TYR A 98 -10.10 9.56 10.96
N LEU A 99 -10.71 8.39 11.16
CA LEU A 99 -11.96 7.99 10.52
C LEU A 99 -12.92 7.46 11.57
N VAL A 100 -14.05 8.15 11.73
CA VAL A 100 -15.06 7.82 12.75
C VAL A 100 -16.01 6.75 12.21
N LYS A 101 -16.24 5.70 13.01
CA LYS A 101 -17.23 4.65 12.73
C LYS A 101 -18.65 5.16 13.11
N PRO A 102 -19.69 4.93 12.26
CA PRO A 102 -19.64 4.26 10.97
C PRO A 102 -19.17 5.18 9.85
N PHE A 103 -18.42 4.65 8.90
CA PHE A 103 -17.89 5.37 7.74
C PHE A 103 -18.31 4.72 6.43
N SER A 104 -18.26 5.50 5.35
CA SER A 104 -18.44 4.95 4.01
C SER A 104 -17.14 4.40 3.44
N LYS A 105 -17.27 3.42 2.55
CA LYS A 105 -16.14 2.86 1.80
C LYS A 105 -15.41 3.96 1.00
N GLU A 106 -16.15 4.89 0.45
CA GLU A 106 -15.62 6.01 -0.35
C GLU A 106 -14.75 6.93 0.50
N GLU A 107 -15.15 7.20 1.75
CA GLU A 107 -14.39 8.01 2.70
C GLU A 107 -13.09 7.32 3.09
N LEU A 108 -13.15 6.04 3.51
CA LEU A 108 -11.97 5.25 3.82
C LEU A 108 -10.94 5.30 2.69
N LEU A 109 -11.37 4.98 1.46
CA LEU A 109 -10.49 5.00 0.30
C LEU A 109 -9.94 6.40 -0.02
N ALA A 110 -10.72 7.46 0.21
CA ALA A 110 -10.26 8.83 0.02
C ALA A 110 -9.16 9.22 1.00
N ARG A 111 -9.29 8.83 2.29
CA ARG A 111 -8.30 9.09 3.33
C ARG A 111 -7.00 8.31 3.10
N ILE A 112 -7.11 7.02 2.74
CA ILE A 112 -5.94 6.22 2.35
C ILE A 112 -5.18 6.89 1.19
N ARG A 113 -5.89 7.35 0.15
CA ARG A 113 -5.25 8.10 -0.95
C ARG A 113 -4.60 9.40 -0.50
N ALA A 114 -5.21 10.12 0.43
CA ALA A 114 -4.68 11.38 0.95
C ALA A 114 -3.37 11.17 1.73
N LEU A 115 -3.33 10.16 2.59
CA LEU A 115 -2.16 9.80 3.38
C LEU A 115 -1.01 9.27 2.51
N SER A 116 -1.34 8.46 1.49
CA SER A 116 -0.34 7.93 0.55
C SER A 116 0.41 9.00 -0.25
N ARG A 117 -0.15 10.20 -0.40
CA ARG A 117 0.49 11.30 -1.15
C ARG A 117 1.63 11.97 -0.39
N ARG A 118 1.64 11.92 0.95
CA ARG A 118 2.65 12.60 1.78
C ARG A 118 4.06 12.03 1.60
N HIS A 119 4.18 10.78 1.15
CA HIS A 119 5.47 10.11 0.97
C HIS A 119 6.00 10.06 -0.48
N THR A 120 5.31 10.68 -1.45
CA THR A 120 5.78 10.66 -2.84
C THR A 120 5.39 11.93 -3.58
N ASP A 121 6.37 12.76 -3.94
CA ASP A 121 6.23 13.97 -4.77
C ASP A 121 5.66 13.71 -6.19
N PHE A 122 5.51 12.43 -6.56
CA PHE A 122 5.11 12.00 -7.91
C PHE A 122 3.59 11.73 -8.07
N ILE A 123 2.77 11.84 -7.00
CA ILE A 123 1.34 11.50 -7.09
C ILE A 123 0.51 12.78 -7.22
N GLN A 124 0.21 13.20 -8.45
CA GLN A 124 -0.83 14.19 -8.73
C GLN A 124 -2.17 13.48 -8.96
N HIS A 125 -3.20 13.84 -8.18
CA HIS A 125 -4.59 13.34 -8.33
C HIS A 125 -4.78 11.81 -8.25
N GLY A 126 -3.91 11.09 -7.50
CA GLY A 126 -4.01 9.63 -7.35
C GLY A 126 -3.35 8.84 -8.48
N SER A 127 -2.72 9.49 -9.44
CA SER A 127 -1.94 8.86 -10.52
C SER A 127 -0.45 9.15 -10.38
N ILE A 128 0.37 8.17 -10.74
CA ILE A 128 1.83 8.27 -10.79
C ILE A 128 2.23 8.69 -12.20
N LYS A 129 2.99 9.78 -12.32
CA LYS A 129 3.54 10.24 -13.60
C LYS A 129 5.04 9.93 -13.69
N LEU A 130 5.42 9.25 -14.75
CA LEU A 130 6.80 8.88 -15.06
C LEU A 130 7.06 9.15 -16.55
N SER A 131 7.77 10.23 -16.87
CA SER A 131 7.99 10.66 -18.26
C SER A 131 6.68 10.67 -19.06
N SER A 132 6.54 9.83 -20.10
CA SER A 132 5.31 9.71 -20.90
C SER A 132 4.22 8.84 -20.28
N LEU A 133 4.52 8.10 -19.21
CA LEU A 133 3.60 7.18 -18.54
C LEU A 133 2.78 7.89 -17.46
N THR A 134 1.47 7.79 -17.55
CA THR A 134 0.54 8.07 -16.45
C THR A 134 -0.05 6.76 -15.98
N PHE A 135 0.11 6.44 -14.70
CA PHE A 135 -0.36 5.20 -14.09
C PHE A 135 -1.33 5.51 -12.95
N ASP A 136 -2.54 4.96 -13.03
CA ASP A 136 -3.53 4.99 -11.94
C ASP A 136 -3.52 3.62 -11.23
N PRO A 137 -2.88 3.50 -10.05
CA PRO A 137 -2.78 2.23 -9.33
C PRO A 137 -4.14 1.66 -8.90
N LEU A 138 -5.12 2.55 -8.58
CA LEU A 138 -6.43 2.14 -8.09
C LEU A 138 -7.30 1.55 -9.18
N ARG A 139 -7.25 2.16 -10.37
CA ARG A 139 -7.97 1.66 -11.54
C ARG A 139 -7.21 0.54 -12.24
N GLY A 140 -5.91 0.37 -11.91
CA GLY A 140 -5.03 -0.52 -12.64
C GLY A 140 -4.90 -0.11 -14.10
N GLU A 141 -4.87 1.19 -14.38
CA GLU A 141 -4.79 1.73 -15.74
C GLU A 141 -3.47 2.43 -15.99
N ILE A 142 -2.86 2.17 -17.14
CA ILE A 142 -1.72 2.92 -17.65
C ILE A 142 -2.10 3.64 -18.95
N GLU A 143 -1.60 4.86 -19.09
CA GLU A 143 -1.78 5.71 -20.27
C GLU A 143 -0.43 6.23 -20.75
N CYS A 144 -0.18 6.11 -22.03
CA CYS A 144 0.95 6.70 -22.74
C CYS A 144 0.51 7.20 -24.11
N ASN A 145 0.96 8.38 -24.48
CA ASN A 145 0.70 8.95 -25.82
C ASN A 145 -0.79 8.93 -26.22
N GLY A 146 -1.68 9.17 -25.25
CA GLY A 146 -3.14 9.15 -25.45
C GLY A 146 -3.77 7.77 -25.57
N LYS A 147 -3.01 6.69 -25.47
CA LYS A 147 -3.49 5.30 -25.48
C LYS A 147 -3.53 4.75 -24.06
N LYS A 148 -4.62 4.06 -23.72
CA LYS A 148 -4.84 3.43 -22.41
C LYS A 148 -4.85 1.93 -22.52
N THR A 149 -4.37 1.26 -21.47
CA THR A 149 -4.56 -0.18 -21.28
C THR A 149 -4.73 -0.51 -19.81
N LYS A 150 -5.46 -1.59 -19.52
CA LYS A 150 -5.62 -2.11 -18.16
C LYS A 150 -4.52 -3.08 -17.80
N LEU A 151 -4.06 -2.95 -16.59
CA LEU A 151 -3.24 -3.92 -15.91
C LEU A 151 -4.13 -4.93 -15.20
N THR A 152 -3.68 -6.17 -15.09
CA THR A 152 -4.45 -7.28 -14.52
C THR A 152 -3.69 -7.94 -13.37
N THR A 153 -4.43 -8.55 -12.46
CA THR A 153 -3.90 -9.36 -11.36
C THR A 153 -2.86 -8.61 -10.52
N LYS A 154 -1.60 -8.98 -10.58
CA LYS A 154 -0.49 -8.41 -9.79
C LYS A 154 0.31 -7.33 -10.53
N GLU A 155 0.01 -7.08 -11.79
CA GLU A 155 0.72 -6.06 -12.58
C GLU A 155 0.61 -4.64 -12.00
N PRO A 156 -0.58 -4.17 -11.50
CA PRO A 156 -0.68 -2.84 -10.89
C PRO A 156 0.22 -2.69 -9.67
N GLN A 157 0.26 -3.70 -8.80
CA GLN A 157 1.05 -3.70 -7.58
C GLN A 157 2.56 -3.71 -7.88
N LEU A 158 2.98 -4.53 -8.85
CA LEU A 158 4.37 -4.56 -9.32
C LEU A 158 4.81 -3.23 -9.92
N LEU A 159 3.98 -2.65 -10.79
CA LEU A 159 4.31 -1.37 -11.42
C LEU A 159 4.35 -0.24 -10.38
N GLU A 160 3.40 -0.22 -9.42
CA GLU A 160 3.39 0.76 -8.34
C GLU A 160 4.66 0.66 -7.48
N LEU A 161 5.03 -0.56 -7.08
CA LEU A 161 6.22 -0.80 -6.27
C LEU A 161 7.49 -0.28 -6.97
N LEU A 162 7.66 -0.62 -8.26
CA LEU A 162 8.80 -0.14 -9.04
C LEU A 162 8.76 1.38 -9.27
N ALA A 163 7.58 1.94 -9.51
CA ALA A 163 7.41 3.38 -9.75
C ALA A 163 7.76 4.22 -8.52
N ARG A 164 7.38 3.74 -7.33
CA ARG A 164 7.74 4.36 -6.05
C ARG A 164 9.24 4.28 -5.75
N ASN A 165 9.91 3.25 -6.26
CA ASN A 165 11.35 3.01 -6.12
C ASN A 165 12.09 3.22 -7.46
N LYS A 166 11.69 4.27 -8.20
CA LYS A 166 12.31 4.60 -9.49
C LYS A 166 13.83 4.72 -9.38
N ASN A 167 14.54 4.12 -10.33
CA ASN A 167 16.01 4.06 -10.41
C ASN A 167 16.68 3.24 -9.29
N GLN A 168 15.92 2.59 -8.41
CA GLN A 168 16.46 1.67 -7.40
C GLN A 168 16.29 0.23 -7.88
N VAL A 169 17.26 -0.61 -7.54
CA VAL A 169 17.17 -2.05 -7.81
C VAL A 169 16.47 -2.72 -6.64
N LEU A 170 15.33 -3.34 -6.91
CA LEU A 170 14.61 -4.16 -5.94
C LEU A 170 14.93 -5.63 -6.16
N THR A 171 15.29 -6.35 -5.11
CA THR A 171 15.55 -7.79 -5.18
C THR A 171 14.24 -8.57 -5.41
N LYS A 172 14.37 -9.82 -5.87
CA LYS A 172 13.21 -10.70 -6.02
C LYS A 172 12.46 -10.85 -4.70
N ASP A 173 13.17 -11.06 -3.60
CA ASP A 173 12.59 -11.27 -2.28
C ASP A 173 11.82 -10.04 -1.81
N GLN A 174 12.42 -8.84 -1.94
CA GLN A 174 11.73 -7.57 -1.63
C GLN A 174 10.45 -7.39 -2.44
N ILE A 175 10.45 -7.80 -3.71
CA ILE A 175 9.26 -7.69 -4.57
C ILE A 175 8.20 -8.71 -4.16
N LEU A 176 8.60 -9.95 -3.86
CA LEU A 176 7.70 -11.00 -3.42
C LEU A 176 7.02 -10.62 -2.11
N ASP A 177 7.79 -10.23 -1.11
CA ASP A 177 7.27 -9.83 0.20
C ASP A 177 6.26 -8.68 0.09
N ARG A 178 6.57 -7.67 -0.74
CA ARG A 178 5.71 -6.48 -0.87
C ARG A 178 4.47 -6.68 -1.75
N VAL A 179 4.51 -7.59 -2.72
CA VAL A 179 3.40 -7.78 -3.68
C VAL A 179 2.55 -9.01 -3.36
N TRP A 180 3.14 -10.06 -2.77
CA TRP A 180 2.42 -11.30 -2.45
C TRP A 180 2.17 -11.47 -0.95
N GLY A 181 2.96 -10.84 -0.08
CA GLY A 181 2.80 -10.93 1.36
C GLY A 181 3.57 -12.10 1.98
N LEU A 182 3.40 -12.29 3.30
CA LEU A 182 4.08 -13.32 4.07
C LEU A 182 3.59 -14.76 3.74
N ASP A 183 2.37 -14.88 3.19
CA ASP A 183 1.74 -16.16 2.81
C ASP A 183 2.11 -16.60 1.38
N SER A 184 3.19 -16.08 0.80
CA SER A 184 3.61 -16.47 -0.54
C SER A 184 4.17 -17.88 -0.52
N ASP A 185 3.32 -18.87 -0.87
CA ASP A 185 3.77 -20.25 -1.12
C ASP A 185 4.93 -20.28 -2.11
N VAL A 186 5.88 -21.16 -1.86
CA VAL A 186 7.13 -21.36 -2.63
C VAL A 186 6.88 -21.57 -4.14
N GLU A 187 5.67 -21.98 -4.55
CA GLU A 187 5.28 -22.13 -5.95
C GLU A 187 5.12 -20.79 -6.70
N MET A 188 4.90 -19.66 -6.00
CA MET A 188 4.76 -18.33 -6.64
C MET A 188 6.10 -17.70 -7.06
N ASN A 189 7.22 -18.18 -6.54
CA ASN A 189 8.56 -17.70 -6.89
C ASN A 189 8.89 -17.81 -8.39
N ASN A 190 8.26 -18.75 -9.08
CA ASN A 190 8.50 -18.99 -10.51
C ASN A 190 7.68 -18.09 -11.45
N ASN A 191 6.72 -17.30 -10.93
CA ASN A 191 5.81 -16.54 -11.77
C ASN A 191 6.13 -15.04 -11.90
N ILE A 192 7.04 -14.49 -11.09
CA ILE A 192 7.36 -13.06 -11.11
C ILE A 192 7.84 -12.58 -12.50
N GLU A 193 8.62 -13.41 -13.18
CA GLU A 193 9.16 -13.13 -14.52
C GLU A 193 8.05 -13.04 -15.58
N VAL A 194 7.00 -13.83 -15.42
CA VAL A 194 5.82 -13.81 -16.30
C VAL A 194 5.09 -12.46 -16.18
N TYR A 195 4.88 -11.97 -14.96
CA TYR A 195 4.27 -10.66 -14.75
C TYR A 195 5.13 -9.52 -15.30
N PHE A 196 6.44 -9.57 -15.12
CA PHE A 196 7.35 -8.60 -15.74
C PHE A 196 7.34 -8.69 -17.27
N SER A 197 7.21 -9.88 -17.83
CA SER A 197 7.06 -10.05 -19.27
C SER A 197 5.78 -9.36 -19.78
N TYR A 198 4.65 -9.53 -19.10
CA TYR A 198 3.40 -8.88 -19.47
C TYR A 198 3.47 -7.37 -19.32
N LEU A 199 4.02 -6.86 -18.22
CA LEU A 199 4.22 -5.42 -18.04
C LEU A 199 5.10 -4.81 -19.14
N ARG A 200 6.23 -5.43 -19.43
CA ARG A 200 7.12 -4.98 -20.51
C ARG A 200 6.43 -4.98 -21.87
N LYS A 201 5.60 -5.99 -22.16
CA LYS A 201 4.81 -6.05 -23.39
C LYS A 201 3.89 -4.85 -23.50
N LYS A 202 3.09 -4.58 -22.45
CA LYS A 202 2.14 -3.45 -22.42
C LYS A 202 2.83 -2.10 -22.53
N LEU A 203 3.94 -1.88 -21.81
CA LEU A 203 4.71 -0.63 -21.91
C LEU A 203 5.27 -0.41 -23.33
N ARG A 204 5.75 -1.45 -23.99
CA ARG A 204 6.22 -1.39 -25.38
C ARG A 204 5.09 -1.12 -26.39
N GLU A 205 3.93 -1.77 -26.24
CA GLU A 205 2.77 -1.57 -27.10
C GLU A 205 2.25 -0.13 -27.03
N LEU A 206 2.33 0.50 -25.84
CA LEU A 206 1.98 1.90 -25.64
C LEU A 206 3.11 2.88 -26.03
N LYS A 207 4.30 2.37 -26.37
CA LYS A 207 5.51 3.16 -26.68
C LYS A 207 5.85 4.14 -25.54
N CYS A 208 5.81 3.65 -24.31
CA CYS A 208 6.17 4.46 -23.13
C CYS A 208 7.69 4.65 -23.07
N ASN A 209 8.12 5.85 -22.64
CA ASN A 209 9.53 6.15 -22.35
C ASN A 209 9.91 5.67 -20.94
N VAL A 210 9.51 4.45 -20.60
CA VAL A 210 9.78 3.81 -19.31
C VAL A 210 10.09 2.34 -19.56
N VAL A 211 11.16 1.84 -18.98
CA VAL A 211 11.60 0.46 -19.14
C VAL A 211 11.80 -0.22 -17.79
N ILE A 212 11.47 -1.51 -17.74
CA ILE A 212 11.79 -2.37 -16.61
C ILE A 212 13.02 -3.20 -16.97
N GLU A 213 14.16 -2.88 -16.36
CA GLU A 213 15.39 -3.63 -16.52
C GLU A 213 15.47 -4.81 -15.58
N THR A 214 16.09 -5.91 -16.04
CA THR A 214 16.52 -7.00 -15.17
C THR A 214 18.00 -6.84 -14.89
N ILE A 215 18.34 -6.70 -13.61
CA ILE A 215 19.74 -6.74 -13.16
C ILE A 215 20.03 -8.19 -12.77
N ARG A 216 20.78 -8.89 -13.64
CA ARG A 216 21.03 -10.32 -13.51
C ARG A 216 21.60 -10.67 -12.13
N GLY A 217 21.00 -11.66 -11.48
CA GLY A 217 21.43 -12.12 -10.15
C GLY A 217 21.04 -11.20 -8.99
N ILE A 218 20.39 -10.04 -9.24
CA ILE A 218 20.04 -9.07 -8.21
C ILE A 218 18.52 -8.84 -8.18
N GLY A 219 17.93 -8.33 -9.28
CA GLY A 219 16.53 -7.98 -9.26
C GLY A 219 16.07 -7.14 -10.44
N TYR A 220 15.17 -6.20 -10.20
CA TYR A 220 14.49 -5.38 -11.21
C TYR A 220 14.55 -3.90 -10.87
N CYS A 221 14.60 -3.06 -11.89
CA CYS A 221 14.65 -1.61 -11.77
C CYS A 221 13.77 -0.96 -12.85
N LEU A 222 13.00 0.06 -12.49
CA LEU A 222 12.25 0.91 -13.41
C LEU A 222 13.08 2.15 -13.75
N LYS A 223 13.26 2.42 -15.02
CA LYS A 223 13.99 3.59 -15.52
C LYS A 223 13.19 4.36 -16.54
N GLU A 224 13.41 5.67 -16.60
CA GLU A 224 12.99 6.52 -17.72
C GLU A 224 14.07 6.52 -18.81
N VAL A 225 13.61 6.49 -20.08
CA VAL A 225 14.47 6.44 -21.27
C VAL A 225 14.29 7.72 -22.09
#